data_87609e8808f9bb5f1f2d6620f6458b46
#
_entry.id   87609e8808f9bb5f1f2d6620f6458b46
#
_cell.length_a   1.000
_cell.length_b   1.000
_cell.length_c   1.000
_cell.angle_alpha   90.00
_cell.angle_beta   90.00
_cell.angle_gamma   90.00
#
_symmetry.space_group_name_H-M   'P 1'
#
loop_
_entity.id
_entity.type
_entity.pdbx_description
1 polymer ?
#
loop_
_entity_poly.entity_id
_entity_poly.type
_entity_poly.pdbx_seq_one_letter_code
_entity_poly.pdbx_strand_id
1 'polypeptide(L)'
;HSFVESPDMMNVYNGNITLDENGEAQVALPDYFEALNRDFRYQLTPIGGWAPIYIAQEIEGNAFRIAGGEPGLKVSWQVTGIRQDAWANENRIVVEETKTAGEQGRYLHPEALGQPESLGVDYERERELVEQLEAGKASDR
;
A
#
# COMPACT_ATOMS: atom_id res chain seq x y z
N HIS A 1 -5.16 -7.67 4.76
CA HIS A 1 -5.22 -7.20 3.37
C HIS A 1 -4.21 -6.07 3.20
N SER A 2 -3.41 -6.10 2.16
CA SER A 2 -2.56 -5.00 1.75
C SER A 2 -2.76 -4.83 0.25
N PHE A 3 -3.38 -3.71 -0.15
CA PHE A 3 -3.65 -3.39 -1.56
C PHE A 3 -2.95 -2.09 -1.99
N VAL A 4 -2.14 -1.50 -1.10
CA VAL A 4 -1.34 -0.33 -1.44
C VAL A 4 0.02 -0.82 -1.93
N GLU A 5 0.36 -0.51 -3.17
CA GLU A 5 1.70 -0.74 -3.70
C GLU A 5 2.66 0.24 -3.03
N SER A 6 3.43 -0.27 -2.10
CA SER A 6 4.36 0.48 -1.27
C SER A 6 5.47 -0.46 -0.79
N PRO A 7 6.69 0.01 -0.56
CA PRO A 7 7.74 -0.78 0.06
C PRO A 7 7.37 -1.23 1.49
N ASP A 8 6.38 -0.58 2.11
CA ASP A 8 5.84 -0.93 3.42
C ASP A 8 4.41 -1.45 3.33
N MET A 9 3.99 -2.30 4.27
CA MET A 9 2.59 -2.67 4.47
C MET A 9 1.85 -1.48 5.06
N MET A 10 1.21 -0.67 4.21
CA MET A 10 0.52 0.55 4.64
C MET A 10 -0.97 0.33 4.86
N ASN A 11 -1.48 0.89 5.94
CA ASN A 11 -2.90 1.12 6.18
C ASN A 11 -3.24 2.58 5.87
N VAL A 12 -4.39 2.82 5.24
CA VAL A 12 -4.89 4.15 4.87
C VAL A 12 -6.22 4.40 5.56
N TYR A 13 -6.32 5.50 6.27
CA TYR A 13 -7.54 6.00 6.90
C TYR A 13 -7.83 7.39 6.36
N ASN A 14 -9.09 7.68 6.08
CA ASN A 14 -9.47 8.97 5.53
C ASN A 14 -10.89 9.37 5.94
N GLY A 15 -11.19 10.64 5.75
CA GLY A 15 -12.52 11.18 6.01
C GLY A 15 -12.62 12.67 5.74
N ASN A 16 -13.78 13.20 6.09
CA ASN A 16 -14.02 14.64 6.07
C ASN A 16 -14.46 15.10 7.44
N ILE A 17 -14.06 16.31 7.82
CA ILE A 17 -14.48 16.96 9.06
C ILE A 17 -14.74 18.44 8.81
N THR A 18 -15.64 19.02 9.60
CA THR A 18 -15.89 20.46 9.59
C THR A 18 -15.26 21.08 10.82
N LEU A 19 -14.52 22.17 10.64
CA LEU A 19 -13.88 22.89 11.73
C LEU A 19 -14.94 23.61 12.58
N ASP A 20 -14.70 23.68 13.87
CA ASP A 20 -15.54 24.32 14.86
C ASP A 20 -15.45 25.87 14.85
N GLU A 21 -16.04 26.53 15.86
CA GLU A 21 -16.03 27.97 16.02
C GLU A 21 -14.61 28.56 16.21
N ASN A 22 -13.65 27.76 16.62
CA ASN A 22 -12.25 28.14 16.78
C ASN A 22 -11.40 27.87 15.54
N GLY A 23 -11.99 27.32 14.48
CA GLY A 23 -11.25 26.88 13.29
C GLY A 23 -10.43 25.61 13.55
N GLU A 24 -10.88 24.76 14.47
CA GLU A 24 -10.23 23.52 14.88
C GLU A 24 -11.16 22.32 14.73
N ALA A 25 -10.59 21.12 14.66
CA ALA A 25 -11.35 19.88 14.76
C ALA A 25 -10.49 18.76 15.34
N GLN A 26 -11.09 17.92 16.17
CA GLN A 26 -10.50 16.67 16.63
C GLN A 26 -11.04 15.52 15.80
N VAL A 27 -10.14 14.76 15.18
CA VAL A 27 -10.47 13.55 14.42
C VAL A 27 -10.21 12.33 15.30
N ALA A 28 -11.26 11.56 15.58
CA ALA A 28 -11.15 10.27 16.24
C ALA A 28 -10.90 9.16 15.21
N LEU A 29 -9.94 8.31 15.49
CA LEU A 29 -9.60 7.11 14.72
C LEU A 29 -10.14 5.87 15.47
N PRO A 30 -10.16 4.68 14.82
CA PRO A 30 -10.57 3.46 15.52
C PRO A 30 -9.72 3.17 16.77
N ASP A 31 -10.31 2.59 17.79
CA ASP A 31 -9.63 2.29 19.08
C ASP A 31 -8.38 1.42 18.94
N TYR A 32 -8.29 0.65 17.85
CA TYR A 32 -7.15 -0.22 17.55
C TYR A 32 -6.05 0.47 16.71
N PHE A 33 -6.23 1.76 16.36
CA PHE A 33 -5.38 2.41 15.35
C PHE A 33 -3.90 2.43 15.75
N GLU A 34 -3.56 2.93 16.95
CA GLU A 34 -2.15 3.01 17.38
C GLU A 34 -1.54 1.64 17.68
N ALA A 35 -2.37 0.67 18.12
CA ALA A 35 -1.90 -0.70 18.30
C ALA A 35 -1.54 -1.38 16.98
N LEU A 36 -2.23 -1.04 15.89
CA LEU A 36 -2.07 -1.65 14.57
C LEU A 36 -1.07 -0.92 13.69
N ASN A 37 -0.78 0.36 13.96
CA ASN A 37 -0.03 1.23 13.08
C ASN A 37 1.10 1.96 13.81
N ARG A 38 2.13 2.33 13.05
CA ARG A 38 3.24 3.20 13.46
C ARG A 38 3.63 4.12 12.32
N ASP A 39 4.48 5.11 12.60
CA ASP A 39 5.04 6.02 11.59
C ASP A 39 3.95 6.73 10.78
N PHE A 40 3.14 7.53 11.47
CA PHE A 40 1.97 8.19 10.92
C PHE A 40 2.35 9.31 9.97
N ARG A 41 1.60 9.43 8.86
CA ARG A 41 1.71 10.54 7.90
C ARG A 41 0.33 11.10 7.63
N TYR A 42 0.28 12.42 7.49
CA TYR A 42 -0.98 13.17 7.40
C TYR A 42 -1.05 13.92 6.08
N GLN A 43 -2.23 13.97 5.50
CA GLN A 43 -2.58 14.81 4.38
C GLN A 43 -3.87 15.55 4.69
N LEU A 44 -3.87 16.87 4.52
CA LEU A 44 -5.02 17.73 4.76
C LEU A 44 -5.32 18.54 3.50
N THR A 45 -6.59 18.61 3.13
CA THR A 45 -7.06 19.39 1.99
C THR A 45 -8.26 20.23 2.41
N PRO A 46 -8.16 21.57 2.45
CA PRO A 46 -9.31 22.43 2.68
C PRO A 46 -10.24 22.37 1.47
N ILE A 47 -11.55 22.31 1.72
CA ILE A 47 -12.58 22.21 0.67
C ILE A 47 -13.34 23.51 0.58
N GLY A 48 -13.37 24.12 -0.60
CA GLY A 48 -14.09 25.37 -0.87
C GLY A 48 -13.22 26.63 -0.92
N GLY A 49 -11.96 26.57 -0.46
CA GLY A 49 -11.04 27.69 -0.49
C GLY A 49 -9.67 27.34 0.09
N TRP A 50 -8.72 28.23 -0.04
CA TRP A 50 -7.41 28.08 0.59
C TRP A 50 -7.50 28.39 2.09
N ALA A 51 -6.81 27.59 2.90
CA ALA A 51 -6.64 27.85 4.33
C ALA A 51 -5.29 27.29 4.81
N PRO A 52 -4.62 27.95 5.78
CA PRO A 52 -3.33 27.51 6.34
C PRO A 52 -3.52 26.42 7.40
N ILE A 53 -4.30 25.38 7.07
CA ILE A 53 -4.56 24.27 7.99
C ILE A 53 -3.32 23.43 8.26
N TYR A 54 -3.20 22.93 9.48
CA TYR A 54 -2.07 22.12 9.90
C TYR A 54 -2.49 21.11 10.98
N ILE A 55 -1.64 20.11 11.25
CA ILE A 55 -1.79 19.19 12.38
C ILE A 55 -1.36 19.90 13.66
N ALA A 56 -2.31 20.29 14.47
CA ALA A 56 -2.08 20.97 15.74
C ALA A 56 -1.65 20.02 16.87
N GLN A 57 -2.07 18.76 16.77
CA GLN A 57 -1.65 17.68 17.65
C GLN A 57 -1.56 16.40 16.82
N GLU A 58 -0.41 15.75 16.89
CA GLU A 58 -0.23 14.43 16.29
C GLU A 58 -1.07 13.37 17.00
N ILE A 59 -1.14 12.17 16.41
CA ILE A 59 -1.94 11.09 16.98
C ILE A 59 -1.43 10.72 18.35
N GLU A 60 -2.35 10.83 19.33
CA GLU A 60 -2.21 10.39 20.71
C GLU A 60 -3.59 9.93 21.20
N GLY A 61 -3.68 8.72 21.78
CA GLY A 61 -4.95 8.14 22.21
C GLY A 61 -5.93 7.91 21.07
N ASN A 62 -5.45 7.50 19.91
CA ASN A 62 -6.22 7.26 18.68
C ASN A 62 -6.98 8.52 18.18
N ALA A 63 -6.45 9.70 18.41
CA ALA A 63 -7.02 10.95 17.90
C ALA A 63 -5.91 11.93 17.51
N PHE A 64 -6.22 12.83 16.57
CA PHE A 64 -5.35 13.95 16.19
C PHE A 64 -6.16 15.23 16.05
N ARG A 65 -5.50 16.39 16.06
CA ARG A 65 -6.19 17.68 15.95
C ARG A 65 -5.68 18.47 14.75
N ILE A 66 -6.64 19.05 14.03
CA ILE A 66 -6.45 19.98 12.93
C ILE A 66 -6.76 21.38 13.44
N ALA A 67 -5.99 22.39 13.04
CA ALA A 67 -6.23 23.80 13.31
C ALA A 67 -5.83 24.69 12.13
N GLY A 68 -6.09 26.00 12.24
CA GLY A 68 -5.64 27.04 11.31
C GLY A 68 -6.62 27.35 10.19
N GLY A 69 -7.86 26.84 10.24
CA GLY A 69 -8.89 27.18 9.28
C GLY A 69 -9.91 28.19 9.83
N GLU A 70 -10.84 28.62 8.97
CA GLU A 70 -12.00 29.42 9.35
C GLU A 70 -13.09 28.52 9.95
N PRO A 71 -13.93 29.05 10.88
CA PRO A 71 -15.10 28.34 11.36
C PRO A 71 -15.98 27.81 10.24
N GLY A 72 -16.39 26.55 10.35
CA GLY A 72 -17.24 25.92 9.34
C GLY A 72 -16.52 25.42 8.08
N LEU A 73 -15.21 25.62 7.93
CA LEU A 73 -14.43 25.09 6.83
C LEU A 73 -14.44 23.56 6.85
N LYS A 74 -14.76 22.96 5.71
CA LYS A 74 -14.69 21.51 5.53
C LYS A 74 -13.28 21.12 5.13
N VAL A 75 -12.71 20.10 5.80
CA VAL A 75 -11.40 19.56 5.55
C VAL A 75 -11.52 18.09 5.19
N SER A 76 -10.92 17.69 4.09
CA SER A 76 -10.62 16.28 3.78
C SER A 76 -9.30 15.93 4.42
N TRP A 77 -9.25 14.82 5.13
CA TRP A 77 -8.04 14.32 5.78
C TRP A 77 -7.72 12.90 5.38
N GLN A 78 -6.46 12.58 5.34
CA GLN A 78 -5.95 11.22 5.22
C GLN A 78 -4.82 11.01 6.20
N VAL A 79 -4.82 9.85 6.85
CA VAL A 79 -3.71 9.36 7.66
C VAL A 79 -3.27 8.01 7.12
N THR A 80 -1.98 7.83 6.96
CA THR A 80 -1.38 6.54 6.67
C THR A 80 -0.50 6.10 7.82
N GLY A 81 -0.42 4.80 8.04
CA GLY A 81 0.49 4.20 9.01
C GLY A 81 1.06 2.88 8.51
N ILE A 82 2.27 2.57 8.93
CA ILE A 82 2.88 1.28 8.65
C ILE A 82 2.29 0.25 9.61
N ARG A 83 1.71 -0.80 9.06
CA ARG A 83 1.13 -1.90 9.85
C ARG A 83 2.19 -2.57 10.73
N GLN A 84 1.88 -2.83 12.01
CA GLN A 84 2.83 -3.35 13.00
C GLN A 84 2.32 -4.53 13.84
N ASP A 85 1.22 -5.20 13.45
CA ASP A 85 0.80 -6.41 14.16
C ASP A 85 1.85 -7.54 14.02
N ALA A 86 1.73 -8.57 14.85
CA ALA A 86 2.69 -9.67 14.92
C ALA A 86 2.92 -10.33 13.55
N TRP A 87 1.83 -10.58 12.79
CA TRP A 87 1.95 -11.17 11.46
C TRP A 87 2.72 -10.27 10.49
N ALA A 88 2.41 -8.97 10.46
CA ALA A 88 3.09 -8.03 9.58
C ALA A 88 4.57 -7.87 9.93
N ASN A 89 4.92 -8.00 11.20
CA ASN A 89 6.32 -7.91 11.63
C ASN A 89 7.14 -9.13 11.19
N GLU A 90 6.53 -10.33 11.17
CA GLU A 90 7.17 -11.56 10.69
C GLU A 90 7.19 -11.67 9.15
N ASN A 91 6.27 -10.97 8.45
CA ASN A 91 6.07 -11.10 7.01
C ASN A 91 6.22 -9.73 6.30
N ARG A 92 7.29 -8.99 6.60
CA ARG A 92 7.57 -7.72 5.93
C ARG A 92 7.75 -7.90 4.44
N ILE A 93 7.31 -6.91 3.67
CA ILE A 93 7.55 -6.87 2.22
C ILE A 93 9.06 -6.75 1.99
N VAL A 94 9.60 -7.69 1.24
CA VAL A 94 10.96 -7.63 0.72
C VAL A 94 10.87 -7.03 -0.68
N VAL A 95 11.31 -5.78 -0.83
CA VAL A 95 11.16 -5.02 -2.09
C VAL A 95 12.06 -5.55 -3.18
N GLU A 96 13.26 -6.00 -2.81
CA GLU A 96 14.25 -6.54 -3.73
C GLU A 96 14.83 -7.83 -3.18
N GLU A 97 14.75 -8.89 -3.96
CA GLU A 97 15.38 -10.18 -3.64
C GLU A 97 16.45 -10.51 -4.69
N THR A 98 17.58 -11.04 -4.19
CA THR A 98 18.60 -11.54 -5.09
C THR A 98 18.07 -12.79 -5.78
N LYS A 99 18.06 -12.79 -7.13
CA LYS A 99 17.68 -13.96 -7.93
C LYS A 99 18.53 -15.18 -7.56
N THR A 100 17.89 -16.32 -7.49
CA THR A 100 18.59 -17.60 -7.33
C THR A 100 19.54 -17.85 -8.53
N ALA A 101 20.49 -18.74 -8.38
CA ALA A 101 21.46 -19.05 -9.45
C ALA A 101 20.77 -19.50 -10.76
N GLY A 102 19.61 -20.18 -10.65
CA GLY A 102 18.84 -20.64 -11.81
C GLY A 102 18.02 -19.52 -12.49
N GLU A 103 17.76 -18.43 -11.78
CA GLU A 103 16.99 -17.29 -12.29
C GLU A 103 17.88 -16.13 -12.76
N GLN A 104 19.18 -16.18 -12.47
CA GLN A 104 20.11 -15.14 -12.92
C GLN A 104 20.17 -15.11 -14.45
N GLY A 105 20.02 -13.92 -15.03
CA GLY A 105 19.97 -13.72 -16.49
C GLY A 105 18.60 -14.04 -17.10
N ARG A 106 17.60 -14.45 -16.33
CA ARG A 106 16.23 -14.70 -16.78
C ARG A 106 15.30 -13.55 -16.40
N TYR A 107 14.16 -13.46 -17.07
CA TYR A 107 13.17 -12.38 -16.92
C TYR A 107 11.79 -12.97 -16.62
N LEU A 108 11.01 -12.26 -15.83
CA LEU A 108 9.61 -12.63 -15.58
C LEU A 108 8.75 -12.40 -16.84
N HIS A 109 9.05 -11.32 -17.58
CA HIS A 109 8.38 -10.94 -18.82
C HIS A 109 9.43 -10.58 -19.89
N PRO A 110 10.10 -11.56 -20.51
CA PRO A 110 11.20 -11.30 -21.44
C PRO A 110 10.77 -10.48 -22.66
N GLU A 111 9.62 -10.76 -23.24
CA GLU A 111 9.12 -10.06 -24.42
C GLU A 111 8.91 -8.55 -24.18
N ALA A 112 8.39 -8.17 -22.99
CA ALA A 112 8.21 -6.78 -22.61
C ALA A 112 9.53 -6.00 -22.55
N LEU A 113 10.66 -6.70 -22.45
CA LEU A 113 12.02 -6.16 -22.39
C LEU A 113 12.79 -6.40 -23.71
N GLY A 114 12.10 -6.85 -24.79
CA GLY A 114 12.71 -7.15 -26.07
C GLY A 114 13.66 -8.36 -26.03
N GLN A 115 13.50 -9.24 -25.06
CA GLN A 115 14.29 -10.44 -24.89
C GLN A 115 13.56 -11.67 -25.46
N PRO A 116 14.29 -12.72 -25.90
CA PRO A 116 13.68 -13.96 -26.34
C PRO A 116 12.86 -14.63 -25.23
N GLU A 117 11.73 -15.24 -25.58
CA GLU A 117 10.87 -16.01 -24.67
C GLU A 117 11.64 -17.07 -23.88
N SER A 118 12.65 -17.71 -24.52
CA SER A 118 13.51 -18.70 -23.88
C SER A 118 14.31 -18.21 -22.67
N LEU A 119 14.35 -16.89 -22.44
CA LEU A 119 14.91 -16.29 -21.23
C LEU A 119 13.87 -16.08 -20.12
N GLY A 120 12.65 -16.56 -20.29
CA GLY A 120 11.63 -16.58 -19.24
C GLY A 120 12.03 -17.48 -18.07
N VAL A 121 11.71 -17.05 -16.83
CA VAL A 121 11.96 -17.86 -15.62
C VAL A 121 11.15 -19.15 -15.63
N ASP A 122 9.98 -19.15 -16.23
CA ASP A 122 9.07 -20.29 -16.31
C ASP A 122 9.14 -21.07 -17.64
N TYR A 123 9.96 -20.63 -18.59
CA TYR A 123 9.97 -21.15 -19.96
C TYR A 123 10.13 -22.68 -20.06
N GLU A 124 11.07 -23.26 -19.33
CA GLU A 124 11.29 -24.71 -19.37
C GLU A 124 10.11 -25.49 -18.80
N ARG A 125 9.53 -25.00 -17.71
CA ARG A 125 8.35 -25.62 -17.08
C ARG A 125 7.12 -25.55 -17.99
N GLU A 126 6.90 -24.43 -18.63
CA GLU A 126 5.78 -24.25 -19.56
C GLU A 126 5.95 -25.14 -20.81
N ARG A 127 7.15 -25.25 -21.34
CA ARG A 127 7.45 -26.13 -22.46
C ARG A 127 7.21 -27.60 -22.12
N GLU A 128 7.69 -28.08 -20.98
CA GLU A 128 7.45 -29.44 -20.50
C GLU A 128 5.96 -29.74 -20.32
N LEU A 129 5.21 -28.79 -19.80
CA LEU A 129 3.76 -28.92 -19.64
C LEU A 129 3.05 -29.05 -20.99
N VAL A 130 3.42 -28.25 -21.98
CA VAL A 130 2.86 -28.34 -23.34
C VAL A 130 3.19 -29.69 -23.99
N GLU A 131 4.43 -30.16 -23.90
CA GLU A 131 4.84 -31.48 -24.42
C GLU A 131 4.05 -32.63 -23.76
N GLN A 132 3.80 -32.57 -22.45
CA GLN A 132 2.98 -33.57 -21.73
C GLN A 132 1.51 -33.56 -22.20
N LEU A 133 0.95 -32.38 -22.41
CA LEU A 133 -0.44 -32.23 -22.87
C LEU A 133 -0.60 -32.77 -24.32
N GLU A 134 0.40 -32.57 -25.19
CA GLU A 134 0.38 -33.06 -26.56
C GLU A 134 0.55 -34.59 -26.60
N ALA A 135 1.44 -35.15 -25.79
CA ALA A 135 1.62 -36.58 -25.66
C ALA A 135 0.36 -37.30 -25.14
N GLY A 136 -0.34 -36.69 -24.15
CA GLY A 136 -1.61 -37.22 -23.63
C GLY A 136 -2.70 -37.25 -24.72
N LYS A 137 -2.83 -36.21 -25.53
CA LYS A 137 -3.78 -36.17 -26.63
C LYS A 137 -3.47 -37.17 -27.76
N ALA A 138 -2.23 -37.55 -27.93
CA ALA A 138 -1.83 -38.54 -28.95
C ALA A 138 -2.10 -39.99 -28.50
N SER A 139 -2.16 -40.25 -27.17
CA SER A 139 -2.45 -41.55 -26.58
C SER A 139 -3.95 -41.88 -26.54
N ASP A 140 -4.83 -40.87 -26.64
CA ASP A 140 -6.29 -41.05 -26.66
C ASP A 140 -6.92 -41.17 -28.06
N ARG A 141 -6.09 -41.32 -29.10
CA ARG A 141 -6.51 -41.60 -30.47
C ARG A 141 -6.11 -43.01 -30.89
#